data_424be31a8eca599079ade272b1744ce0
#
_entry.id   424be31a8eca599079ade272b1744ce0
#
_cell.length_a   1.000
_cell.length_b   1.000
_cell.length_c   1.000
_cell.angle_alpha   90.00
_cell.angle_beta   90.00
_cell.angle_gamma   90.00
#
_symmetry.space_group_name_H-M   'P 1'
#
loop_
_entity.id
_entity.type
_entity.pdbx_description
1 polymer ?
#
loop_
_entity_poly.entity_id
_entity_poly.type
_entity_poly.pdbx_seq_one_letter_code
_entity_poly.pdbx_strand_id
1 'polypeptide(L)'
;HDIPADYVEGYPSSIHLIARAMLESGRQLPKGRLKGIFPSSESLLAFHRSAIEEAFNAPVLDRYGTSEFAVSMTGCTAGNLHLDMEFGAVEIDVQEETDDFVRGPLLVTGFANDATPFLRYRIGDVGTRSKRACPCGRPGEVFLDVDGRIEDYIVTPDGRWIGRMDHIFKEQLAVAEAQILQEDASGIEILVVPRANFGEEAKKALLSEVRSRLGREIRVELKLVEEIPREANGKFRAVKSAVGRNAR
;
A
#
# COMPACT_ATOMS: atom_id res chain seq x y z
N HIS A 1 1.91 27.81 5.42
CA HIS A 1 0.78 28.62 4.90
C HIS A 1 1.17 29.54 3.73
N ASP A 2 2.45 29.80 3.53
CA ASP A 2 2.94 30.87 2.63
C ASP A 2 3.39 30.35 1.26
N ILE A 3 3.38 29.04 1.02
CA ILE A 3 3.73 28.47 -0.29
C ILE A 3 2.45 28.32 -1.11
N PRO A 4 2.34 28.99 -2.27
CA PRO A 4 1.18 28.84 -3.16
C PRO A 4 1.29 27.50 -3.92
N ALA A 5 0.87 26.41 -3.28
CA ALA A 5 0.79 25.08 -3.90
C ALA A 5 -0.67 24.75 -4.23
N ASP A 6 -0.92 24.23 -5.40
CA ASP A 6 -2.22 23.69 -5.80
C ASP A 6 -2.37 22.22 -5.43
N TYR A 7 -1.26 21.50 -5.34
CA TYR A 7 -1.20 20.06 -5.11
C TYR A 7 -0.13 19.69 -4.09
N VAL A 8 -0.30 18.54 -3.46
CA VAL A 8 0.70 17.90 -2.59
C VAL A 8 1.00 16.53 -3.17
N GLU A 9 2.27 16.20 -3.30
CA GLU A 9 2.75 14.88 -3.71
C GLU A 9 3.75 14.33 -2.68
N GLY A 10 3.74 13.03 -2.43
CA GLY A 10 4.68 12.38 -1.53
C GLY A 10 4.27 10.98 -1.13
N TYR A 11 5.02 10.40 -0.20
CA TYR A 11 4.68 9.09 0.34
C TYR A 11 3.42 9.17 1.22
N PRO A 12 2.47 8.22 1.08
CA PRO A 12 1.29 8.15 1.94
C PRO A 12 1.61 8.27 3.43
N SER A 13 2.63 7.55 3.90
CA SER A 13 3.06 7.59 5.30
C SER A 13 3.54 8.97 5.74
N SER A 14 4.28 9.68 4.90
CA SER A 14 4.80 11.01 5.20
C SER A 14 3.71 12.07 5.24
N ILE A 15 2.80 12.03 4.25
CA ILE A 15 1.66 12.95 4.20
C ILE A 15 0.73 12.68 5.39
N HIS A 16 0.52 11.41 5.75
CA HIS A 16 -0.28 11.01 6.91
C HIS A 16 0.30 11.54 8.23
N LEU A 17 1.62 11.50 8.43
CA LEU A 17 2.26 12.09 9.63
C LEU A 17 1.96 13.58 9.77
N ILE A 18 2.03 14.33 8.66
CA ILE A 18 1.68 15.75 8.64
C ILE A 18 0.18 15.94 8.94
N ALA A 19 -0.68 15.17 8.27
CA ALA A 19 -2.13 15.21 8.49
C ALA A 19 -2.48 14.99 9.96
N ARG A 20 -1.88 13.99 10.58
CA ARG A 20 -2.08 13.70 12.00
C ARG A 20 -1.64 14.83 12.90
N ALA A 21 -0.44 15.37 12.70
CA ALA A 21 0.05 16.50 13.49
C ALA A 21 -0.87 17.73 13.36
N MET A 22 -1.44 17.95 12.18
CA MET A 22 -2.43 19.00 11.95
C MET A 22 -3.70 18.73 12.77
N LEU A 23 -4.28 17.54 12.68
CA LEU A 23 -5.52 17.15 13.38
C LEU A 23 -5.32 17.19 14.91
N GLU A 24 -4.21 16.66 15.42
CA GLU A 24 -3.86 16.70 16.84
C GLU A 24 -3.70 18.13 17.37
N SER A 25 -3.30 19.08 16.53
CA SER A 25 -3.22 20.52 16.87
C SER A 25 -4.50 21.30 16.55
N GLY A 26 -5.60 20.62 16.18
CA GLY A 26 -6.86 21.24 15.80
C GLY A 26 -6.80 22.08 14.52
N ARG A 27 -5.85 21.79 13.62
CA ARG A 27 -5.65 22.53 12.37
C ARG A 27 -6.13 21.73 11.18
N GLN A 28 -6.77 22.41 10.25
CA GLN A 28 -7.15 21.89 8.94
C GLN A 28 -6.92 22.97 7.89
N LEU A 29 -6.64 22.58 6.66
CA LEU A 29 -6.61 23.56 5.57
C LEU A 29 -8.03 23.99 5.19
N PRO A 30 -8.23 25.24 4.76
CA PRO A 30 -9.51 25.66 4.20
C PRO A 30 -9.88 24.82 2.96
N LYS A 31 -11.15 24.50 2.81
CA LYS A 31 -11.66 23.81 1.62
C LYS A 31 -11.31 24.58 0.35
N GLY A 32 -10.78 23.88 -0.66
CA GLY A 32 -10.39 24.45 -1.93
C GLY A 32 -9.01 25.14 -1.93
N ARG A 33 -8.27 25.08 -0.80
CA ARG A 33 -6.87 25.55 -0.74
C ARG A 33 -5.94 24.67 -1.58
N LEU A 34 -6.23 23.36 -1.63
CA LEU A 34 -5.58 22.40 -2.51
C LEU A 34 -6.60 21.82 -3.48
N LYS A 35 -6.19 21.55 -4.71
CA LYS A 35 -6.98 20.88 -5.74
C LYS A 35 -6.94 19.37 -5.61
N GLY A 36 -5.86 18.81 -5.05
CA GLY A 36 -5.69 17.38 -4.85
C GLY A 36 -4.39 17.01 -4.16
N ILE A 37 -4.35 15.78 -3.67
CA ILE A 37 -3.19 15.17 -3.03
C ILE A 37 -2.90 13.88 -3.76
N PHE A 38 -1.64 13.68 -4.17
CA PHE A 38 -1.17 12.56 -4.97
C PHE A 38 -0.16 11.72 -4.19
N PRO A 39 -0.62 10.84 -3.29
CA PRO A 39 0.28 9.89 -2.67
C PRO A 39 0.76 8.87 -3.71
N SER A 40 2.01 8.42 -3.58
CA SER A 40 2.59 7.45 -4.48
C SER A 40 3.68 6.61 -3.81
N SER A 41 4.09 5.52 -4.47
CA SER A 41 5.27 4.72 -4.12
C SER A 41 5.18 3.89 -2.83
N GLU A 42 4.11 3.97 -2.08
CA GLU A 42 3.73 3.11 -0.94
C GLU A 42 2.24 2.80 -1.05
N SER A 43 1.77 1.74 -0.38
CA SER A 43 0.33 1.44 -0.33
C SER A 43 -0.43 2.52 0.41
N LEU A 44 -1.44 3.10 -0.24
CA LEU A 44 -2.34 4.07 0.38
C LEU A 44 -3.41 3.34 1.20
N LEU A 45 -3.22 3.32 2.52
CA LEU A 45 -4.15 2.67 3.43
C LEU A 45 -5.41 3.53 3.64
N ALA A 46 -6.54 2.89 3.98
CA ALA A 46 -7.80 3.59 4.18
C ALA A 46 -7.71 4.67 5.27
N PHE A 47 -7.00 4.40 6.36
CA PHE A 47 -6.80 5.38 7.43
C PHE A 47 -5.85 6.52 7.03
N HIS A 48 -4.86 6.26 6.15
CA HIS A 48 -4.06 7.34 5.57
C HIS A 48 -4.97 8.27 4.79
N ARG A 49 -5.76 7.71 3.86
CA ARG A 49 -6.70 8.47 3.04
C ARG A 49 -7.62 9.33 3.90
N SER A 50 -8.30 8.72 4.88
CA SER A 50 -9.26 9.43 5.74
C SER A 50 -8.62 10.60 6.50
N ALA A 51 -7.47 10.38 7.14
CA ALA A 51 -6.79 11.43 7.89
C ALA A 51 -6.26 12.55 6.98
N ILE A 52 -5.75 12.19 5.78
CA ILE A 52 -5.25 13.16 4.81
C ILE A 52 -6.41 14.00 4.26
N GLU A 53 -7.51 13.38 3.83
CA GLU A 53 -8.68 14.11 3.32
C GLU A 53 -9.28 15.04 4.39
N GLU A 54 -9.34 14.60 5.64
CA GLU A 54 -9.81 15.40 6.76
C GLU A 54 -8.91 16.60 7.05
N ALA A 55 -7.59 16.39 7.17
CA ALA A 55 -6.66 17.45 7.52
C ALA A 55 -6.50 18.50 6.43
N PHE A 56 -6.46 18.05 5.18
CA PHE A 56 -6.18 18.92 4.03
C PHE A 56 -7.45 19.43 3.32
N ASN A 57 -8.64 18.91 3.63
CA ASN A 57 -9.90 19.22 2.96
C ASN A 57 -9.80 19.17 1.41
N ALA A 58 -9.08 18.17 0.89
CA ALA A 58 -8.80 17.97 -0.52
C ALA A 58 -8.89 16.48 -0.90
N PRO A 59 -9.29 16.15 -2.15
CA PRO A 59 -9.37 14.77 -2.58
C PRO A 59 -7.99 14.11 -2.65
N VAL A 60 -7.90 12.85 -2.23
CA VAL A 60 -6.71 12.03 -2.34
C VAL A 60 -6.85 11.13 -3.57
N LEU A 61 -5.95 11.31 -4.53
CA LEU A 61 -5.89 10.62 -5.81
C LEU A 61 -4.62 9.76 -5.84
N ASP A 62 -4.75 8.49 -5.55
CA ASP A 62 -3.64 7.56 -5.49
C ASP A 62 -2.90 7.45 -6.83
N ARG A 63 -1.61 7.17 -6.80
CA ARG A 63 -0.79 6.96 -8.00
C ARG A 63 0.06 5.72 -7.86
N TYR A 64 -0.06 4.84 -8.84
CA TYR A 64 0.84 3.73 -9.01
C TYR A 64 1.73 3.96 -10.23
N GLY A 65 3.00 3.66 -10.08
CA GLY A 65 3.98 3.74 -11.16
C GLY A 65 5.28 3.06 -10.76
N THR A 66 6.14 2.81 -11.74
CA THR A 66 7.37 2.07 -11.54
C THR A 66 8.57 2.83 -12.03
N SER A 67 9.73 2.59 -11.42
CA SER A 67 11.00 3.23 -11.79
C SER A 67 11.48 2.83 -13.19
N GLU A 68 10.99 1.70 -13.70
CA GLU A 68 11.23 1.21 -15.06
C GLU A 68 10.51 2.04 -16.13
N PHE A 69 9.62 2.94 -15.75
CA PHE A 69 8.77 3.69 -16.68
C PHE A 69 7.97 2.79 -17.61
N ALA A 70 7.52 1.64 -17.11
CA ALA A 70 6.79 0.64 -17.90
C ALA A 70 5.28 0.68 -17.69
N VAL A 71 4.81 1.28 -16.59
CA VAL A 71 3.39 1.41 -16.27
C VAL A 71 3.15 2.64 -15.40
N SER A 72 2.02 3.29 -15.62
CA SER A 72 1.47 4.36 -14.78
C SER A 72 -0.03 4.15 -14.63
N MET A 73 -0.54 4.37 -13.42
CA MET A 73 -1.98 4.39 -13.13
C MET A 73 -2.30 5.59 -12.24
N THR A 74 -3.38 6.30 -12.59
CA THR A 74 -3.81 7.49 -11.87
C THR A 74 -5.16 7.26 -11.19
N GLY A 75 -5.24 7.58 -9.91
CA GLY A 75 -6.45 7.48 -9.11
C GLY A 75 -7.56 8.41 -9.56
N CYS A 76 -8.78 8.03 -9.24
CA CYS A 76 -9.98 8.86 -9.45
C CYS A 76 -10.74 9.10 -8.14
N THR A 77 -11.74 9.99 -8.19
CA THR A 77 -12.57 10.34 -7.03
C THR A 77 -13.44 9.18 -6.52
N ALA A 78 -13.61 8.11 -7.32
CA ALA A 78 -14.26 6.89 -6.89
C ALA A 78 -13.31 5.92 -6.14
N GLY A 79 -12.03 6.30 -5.96
CA GLY A 79 -11.05 5.51 -5.23
C GLY A 79 -10.33 4.44 -6.06
N ASN A 80 -10.67 4.29 -7.35
CA ASN A 80 -10.05 3.33 -8.25
C ASN A 80 -8.83 3.93 -8.96
N LEU A 81 -7.92 3.06 -9.42
CA LEU A 81 -6.81 3.41 -10.30
C LEU A 81 -7.22 3.18 -11.76
N HIS A 82 -6.87 4.10 -12.64
CA HIS A 82 -7.04 3.97 -14.08
C HIS A 82 -5.69 3.82 -14.76
N LEU A 83 -5.56 2.83 -15.63
CA LEU A 83 -4.36 2.69 -16.44
C LEU A 83 -4.21 3.89 -17.38
N ASP A 84 -3.04 4.51 -17.35
CA ASP A 84 -2.65 5.55 -18.31
C ASP A 84 -2.15 4.84 -19.58
N MET A 85 -3.08 4.56 -20.51
CA MET A 85 -2.88 3.67 -21.67
C MET A 85 -1.81 4.18 -22.65
N GLU A 86 -1.53 5.46 -22.64
CA GLU A 86 -0.46 6.07 -23.43
C GLU A 86 0.93 5.72 -22.87
N PHE A 87 0.98 5.32 -21.60
CA PHE A 87 2.22 5.02 -20.90
C PHE A 87 2.64 3.56 -21.06
N GLY A 88 1.67 2.66 -21.14
CA GLY A 88 1.93 1.23 -21.25
C GLY A 88 0.65 0.39 -21.26
N ALA A 89 0.83 -0.89 -21.48
CA ALA A 89 -0.22 -1.91 -21.39
C ALA A 89 0.05 -2.85 -20.21
N VAL A 90 -1.03 -3.35 -19.60
CA VAL A 90 -0.95 -4.27 -18.46
C VAL A 90 -1.78 -5.52 -18.74
N GLU A 91 -1.13 -6.67 -18.66
CA GLU A 91 -1.76 -7.99 -18.62
C GLU A 91 -1.70 -8.52 -17.19
N ILE A 92 -2.63 -9.39 -16.83
CA ILE A 92 -2.63 -10.09 -15.53
C ILE A 92 -2.37 -11.57 -15.78
N ASP A 93 -1.37 -12.12 -15.11
CA ASP A 93 -1.19 -13.57 -14.99
C ASP A 93 -2.21 -14.08 -13.98
N VAL A 94 -3.39 -14.50 -14.49
CA VAL A 94 -4.59 -14.69 -13.68
C VAL A 94 -4.41 -15.82 -12.68
N GLN A 95 -4.50 -15.49 -11.40
CA GLN A 95 -4.51 -16.45 -10.28
C GLN A 95 -5.90 -16.58 -9.64
N GLU A 96 -6.69 -15.50 -9.71
CA GLU A 96 -8.06 -15.47 -9.22
C GLU A 96 -8.92 -14.74 -10.23
N GLU A 97 -10.09 -15.29 -10.50
CA GLU A 97 -11.08 -14.71 -11.42
C GLU A 97 -12.49 -14.89 -10.87
N THR A 98 -13.25 -13.80 -10.87
CA THR A 98 -14.67 -13.77 -10.50
C THR A 98 -15.48 -13.08 -11.62
N ASP A 99 -16.78 -12.92 -11.41
CA ASP A 99 -17.63 -12.14 -12.34
C ASP A 99 -17.28 -10.64 -12.30
N ASP A 100 -16.64 -10.16 -11.23
CA ASP A 100 -16.40 -8.74 -10.99
C ASP A 100 -14.96 -8.31 -11.26
N PHE A 101 -13.99 -9.20 -11.12
CA PHE A 101 -12.57 -8.86 -11.25
C PHE A 101 -11.71 -10.04 -11.69
N VAL A 102 -10.49 -9.72 -12.13
CA VAL A 102 -9.35 -10.64 -12.28
C VAL A 102 -8.19 -10.14 -11.42
N ARG A 103 -7.45 -11.05 -10.80
CA ARG A 103 -6.33 -10.76 -9.90
C ARG A 103 -5.13 -11.66 -10.20
N GLY A 104 -3.94 -11.10 -10.12
CA GLY A 104 -2.68 -11.83 -10.28
C GLY A 104 -1.50 -10.91 -10.51
N PRO A 105 -0.30 -11.50 -10.70
CA PRO A 105 0.91 -10.78 -11.06
C PRO A 105 0.74 -9.95 -12.34
N LEU A 106 1.31 -8.74 -12.31
CA LEU A 106 1.26 -7.82 -13.43
C LEU A 106 2.39 -8.13 -14.43
N LEU A 107 2.01 -8.22 -15.71
CA LEU A 107 2.90 -8.24 -16.86
C LEU A 107 2.74 -6.91 -17.59
N VAL A 108 3.79 -6.12 -17.66
CA VAL A 108 3.73 -4.77 -18.20
C VAL A 108 4.51 -4.64 -19.51
N THR A 109 3.95 -3.91 -20.47
CA THR A 109 4.61 -3.52 -21.72
C THR A 109 4.65 -1.99 -21.74
N GLY A 110 5.84 -1.42 -21.61
CA GLY A 110 6.05 0.02 -21.56
C GLY A 110 6.19 0.65 -22.94
N PHE A 111 5.60 1.84 -23.11
CA PHE A 111 5.68 2.64 -24.34
C PHE A 111 6.53 3.90 -24.17
N ALA A 112 6.84 4.27 -22.93
CA ALA A 112 7.48 5.55 -22.59
C ALA A 112 9.02 5.47 -22.46
N ASN A 113 9.61 4.27 -22.45
CA ASN A 113 11.05 4.07 -22.29
C ASN A 113 11.68 3.47 -23.55
N ASP A 114 12.09 4.33 -24.47
CA ASP A 114 12.70 3.91 -25.73
C ASP A 114 14.10 3.31 -25.56
N ALA A 115 14.81 3.69 -24.49
CA ALA A 115 16.18 3.22 -24.24
C ALA A 115 16.22 1.79 -23.71
N THR A 116 15.17 1.38 -22.98
CA THR A 116 15.04 0.02 -22.44
C THR A 116 13.59 -0.41 -22.55
N PRO A 117 13.17 -0.94 -23.71
CA PRO A 117 11.80 -1.36 -23.92
C PRO A 117 11.48 -2.62 -23.09
N PHE A 118 10.47 -2.52 -22.25
CA PHE A 118 9.94 -3.64 -21.47
C PHE A 118 8.76 -4.24 -22.23
N LEU A 119 8.89 -5.51 -22.63
CA LEU A 119 7.81 -6.27 -23.29
C LEU A 119 7.39 -7.43 -22.40
N ARG A 120 6.11 -7.42 -21.95
CA ARG A 120 5.53 -8.42 -21.05
C ARG A 120 6.43 -8.72 -19.85
N TYR A 121 6.98 -7.67 -19.27
CA TYR A 121 7.90 -7.74 -18.14
C TYR A 121 7.13 -8.02 -16.85
N ARG A 122 7.55 -9.05 -16.10
CA ARG A 122 7.04 -9.33 -14.75
C ARG A 122 7.61 -8.32 -13.77
N ILE A 123 6.79 -7.33 -13.42
CA ILE A 123 7.26 -6.23 -12.58
C ILE A 123 7.35 -6.59 -11.10
N GLY A 124 6.76 -7.72 -10.70
CA GLY A 124 6.78 -8.24 -9.34
C GLY A 124 5.63 -7.76 -8.46
N ASP A 125 4.73 -6.93 -8.99
CA ASP A 125 3.55 -6.45 -8.29
C ASP A 125 2.32 -7.31 -8.65
N VAL A 126 1.35 -7.37 -7.75
CA VAL A 126 0.06 -8.04 -7.93
C VAL A 126 -1.03 -6.99 -7.99
N GLY A 127 -1.94 -7.09 -8.95
CA GLY A 127 -3.05 -6.15 -9.08
C GLY A 127 -4.39 -6.83 -9.28
N THR A 128 -5.44 -6.10 -8.97
CA THR A 128 -6.84 -6.50 -9.16
C THR A 128 -7.50 -5.60 -10.18
N ARG A 129 -7.77 -6.10 -11.38
CA ARG A 129 -8.46 -5.37 -12.44
C ARG A 129 -9.95 -5.64 -12.41
N SER A 130 -10.75 -4.58 -12.40
CA SER A 130 -12.20 -4.66 -12.50
C SER A 130 -12.64 -5.11 -13.89
N LYS A 131 -13.68 -5.94 -13.96
CA LYS A 131 -14.43 -6.24 -15.18
C LYS A 131 -15.55 -5.23 -15.43
N ARG A 132 -15.81 -4.32 -14.48
CA ARG A 132 -16.85 -3.31 -14.53
C ARG A 132 -16.26 -1.93 -14.82
N ALA A 133 -17.02 -1.09 -15.50
CA ALA A 133 -16.67 0.30 -15.70
C ALA A 133 -16.63 1.06 -14.37
N CYS A 134 -15.73 2.05 -14.27
CA CYS A 134 -15.65 2.90 -13.08
C CYS A 134 -16.83 3.87 -13.01
N PRO A 135 -17.46 4.04 -11.83
CA PRO A 135 -18.55 5.02 -11.67
C PRO A 135 -18.11 6.48 -11.86
N CYS A 136 -16.82 6.77 -11.88
CA CYS A 136 -16.32 8.11 -12.19
C CYS A 136 -16.51 8.52 -13.66
N GLY A 137 -16.86 7.57 -14.55
CA GLY A 137 -17.09 7.80 -15.98
C GLY A 137 -15.83 7.89 -16.85
N ARG A 138 -14.63 7.84 -16.26
CA ARG A 138 -13.38 7.81 -17.03
C ARG A 138 -13.25 6.48 -17.76
N PRO A 139 -12.97 6.46 -19.07
CA PRO A 139 -12.80 5.23 -19.86
C PRO A 139 -11.49 4.52 -19.54
N GLY A 140 -11.30 3.33 -20.11
CA GLY A 140 -10.07 2.54 -20.02
C GLY A 140 -10.11 1.48 -18.92
N GLU A 141 -8.98 0.84 -18.73
CA GLU A 141 -8.83 -0.23 -17.74
C GLU A 141 -8.82 0.31 -16.32
N VAL A 142 -9.55 -0.37 -15.43
CA VAL A 142 -9.76 0.03 -14.04
C VAL A 142 -9.16 -1.02 -13.13
N PHE A 143 -8.28 -0.57 -12.24
CA PHE A 143 -7.72 -1.39 -11.18
C PHE A 143 -8.32 -0.97 -9.85
N LEU A 144 -8.82 -1.95 -9.10
CA LEU A 144 -9.37 -1.75 -7.76
C LEU A 144 -8.24 -1.48 -6.76
N ASP A 145 -7.13 -2.17 -6.96
CA ASP A 145 -5.89 -2.00 -6.20
C ASP A 145 -4.66 -2.55 -6.96
N VAL A 146 -3.49 -2.14 -6.49
CA VAL A 146 -2.22 -2.80 -6.71
C VAL A 146 -1.61 -3.07 -5.34
N ASP A 147 -1.48 -4.34 -4.98
CA ASP A 147 -1.08 -4.76 -3.63
C ASP A 147 0.40 -4.60 -3.30
N GLY A 148 1.18 -4.12 -4.25
CA GLY A 148 2.62 -4.07 -4.13
C GLY A 148 3.29 -5.40 -4.44
N ARG A 149 4.53 -5.56 -3.99
CA ARG A 149 5.40 -6.65 -4.44
C ARG A 149 5.02 -7.98 -3.82
N ILE A 150 5.25 -9.07 -4.55
CA ILE A 150 5.14 -10.46 -4.07
C ILE A 150 5.92 -10.66 -2.74
N GLU A 151 6.99 -9.91 -2.54
CA GLU A 151 7.81 -9.92 -1.32
C GLU A 151 7.10 -9.37 -0.07
N ASP A 152 5.95 -8.71 -0.23
CA ASP A 152 5.14 -8.18 0.87
C ASP A 152 4.06 -9.17 1.34
N TYR A 153 4.09 -10.40 0.79
CA TYR A 153 3.24 -11.50 1.26
C TYR A 153 3.92 -12.29 2.36
N ILE A 154 3.13 -12.72 3.32
CA ILE A 154 3.54 -13.71 4.31
C ILE A 154 3.13 -15.10 3.80
N VAL A 155 4.07 -16.03 3.80
CA VAL A 155 3.82 -17.41 3.46
C VAL A 155 3.62 -18.21 4.76
N THR A 156 2.47 -18.82 4.90
CA THR A 156 2.14 -19.64 6.08
C THR A 156 2.71 -21.06 5.95
N PRO A 157 2.88 -21.83 7.06
CA PRO A 157 3.41 -23.19 7.02
C PRO A 157 2.62 -24.15 6.12
N ASP A 158 1.31 -23.90 5.95
CA ASP A 158 0.42 -24.65 5.05
C ASP A 158 0.49 -24.18 3.58
N GLY A 159 1.41 -23.26 3.26
CA GLY A 159 1.69 -22.78 1.90
C GLY A 159 0.78 -21.68 1.38
N ARG A 160 -0.11 -21.11 2.20
CA ARG A 160 -0.94 -19.97 1.79
C ARG A 160 -0.10 -18.70 1.70
N TRP A 161 -0.41 -17.88 0.71
CA TRP A 161 0.17 -16.55 0.51
C TRP A 161 -0.81 -15.50 1.02
N ILE A 162 -0.46 -14.80 2.09
CA ILE A 162 -1.30 -13.81 2.73
C ILE A 162 -0.70 -12.42 2.47
N GLY A 163 -1.36 -11.66 1.63
CA GLY A 163 -1.01 -10.26 1.33
C GLY A 163 -1.66 -9.27 2.30
N ARG A 164 -1.31 -7.99 2.14
CA ARG A 164 -1.92 -6.87 2.86
C ARG A 164 -1.88 -7.02 4.39
N MET A 165 -0.80 -7.61 4.89
CA MET A 165 -0.61 -7.78 6.33
C MET A 165 -0.37 -6.44 7.06
N ASP A 166 0.01 -5.39 6.34
CA ASP A 166 0.05 -4.01 6.83
C ASP A 166 -1.30 -3.52 7.37
N HIS A 167 -2.39 -4.12 6.90
CA HIS A 167 -3.75 -3.80 7.34
C HIS A 167 -4.05 -4.18 8.79
N ILE A 168 -3.32 -5.12 9.40
CA ILE A 168 -3.51 -5.50 10.80
C ILE A 168 -3.17 -4.36 11.78
N PHE A 169 -2.38 -3.39 11.34
CA PHE A 169 -1.99 -2.24 12.17
C PHE A 169 -2.99 -1.09 12.11
N LYS A 170 -3.99 -1.14 11.21
CA LYS A 170 -4.90 -0.03 10.92
C LYS A 170 -5.76 0.41 12.09
N GLU A 171 -6.21 -0.54 12.89
CA GLU A 171 -7.11 -0.28 14.00
C GLU A 171 -6.36 -0.16 15.34
N GLN A 172 -5.03 -0.29 15.30
CA GLN A 172 -4.18 -0.30 16.48
C GLN A 172 -3.76 1.14 16.86
N LEU A 173 -4.66 1.89 17.48
CA LEU A 173 -4.42 3.29 17.90
C LEU A 173 -3.20 3.46 18.81
N ALA A 174 -2.78 2.39 19.49
CA ALA A 174 -1.63 2.37 20.39
C ALA A 174 -0.29 2.11 19.66
N VAL A 175 -0.30 1.80 18.36
CA VAL A 175 0.90 1.56 17.56
C VAL A 175 1.24 2.81 16.75
N ALA A 176 2.48 3.28 16.85
CA ALA A 176 2.97 4.38 16.03
C ALA A 176 3.40 3.90 14.65
N GLU A 177 4.24 2.87 14.61
CA GLU A 177 4.67 2.17 13.38
C GLU A 177 4.80 0.68 13.69
N ALA A 178 4.64 -0.16 12.66
CA ALA A 178 4.93 -1.58 12.79
C ALA A 178 5.43 -2.18 11.47
N GLN A 179 6.29 -3.19 11.58
CA GLN A 179 6.83 -3.94 10.44
C GLN A 179 6.81 -5.43 10.74
N ILE A 180 6.43 -6.22 9.73
CA ILE A 180 6.49 -7.67 9.80
C ILE A 180 7.73 -8.14 9.03
N LEU A 181 8.53 -8.98 9.67
CA LEU A 181 9.68 -9.65 9.08
C LEU A 181 9.40 -11.14 9.00
N GLN A 182 9.65 -11.74 7.86
CA GLN A 182 9.57 -13.18 7.66
C GLN A 182 10.85 -13.70 6.99
N GLU A 183 11.62 -14.51 7.69
CA GLU A 183 12.82 -15.14 7.14
C GLU A 183 12.52 -16.52 6.54
N ASP A 184 11.62 -17.26 7.17
CA ASP A 184 11.17 -18.57 6.73
C ASP A 184 9.66 -18.76 6.95
N ALA A 185 9.08 -19.82 6.39
CA ALA A 185 7.63 -20.08 6.49
C ALA A 185 7.16 -20.48 7.90
N SER A 186 8.06 -20.79 8.84
CA SER A 186 7.69 -21.25 10.18
C SER A 186 7.28 -20.13 11.12
N GLY A 187 7.70 -18.88 10.85
CA GLY A 187 7.45 -17.79 11.77
C GLY A 187 7.56 -16.39 11.16
N ILE A 188 7.06 -15.44 11.93
CA ILE A 188 7.21 -14.02 11.68
C ILE A 188 7.66 -13.29 12.94
N GLU A 189 8.39 -12.20 12.75
CA GLU A 189 8.69 -11.22 13.78
C GLU A 189 7.93 -9.93 13.48
N ILE A 190 7.30 -9.34 14.50
CA ILE A 190 6.61 -8.07 14.39
C ILE A 190 7.37 -7.03 15.21
N LEU A 191 7.98 -6.09 14.53
CA LEU A 191 8.58 -4.91 15.16
C LEU A 191 7.48 -3.86 15.38
N VAL A 192 7.38 -3.33 16.58
CA VAL A 192 6.37 -2.33 16.95
C VAL A 192 7.06 -1.14 17.60
N VAL A 193 6.82 0.04 17.05
CA VAL A 193 7.10 1.31 17.72
C VAL A 193 5.85 1.68 18.52
N PRO A 194 5.88 1.58 19.87
CA PRO A 194 4.69 1.79 20.68
C PRO A 194 4.38 3.27 20.86
N ARG A 195 3.11 3.61 21.06
CA ARG A 195 2.69 4.89 21.64
C ARG A 195 2.60 4.77 23.16
N ALA A 196 2.43 5.90 23.84
CA ALA A 196 2.33 5.96 25.31
C ALA A 196 1.22 5.07 25.90
N ASN A 197 0.17 4.79 25.13
CA ASN A 197 -0.96 3.93 25.52
C ASN A 197 -0.83 2.47 25.07
N PHE A 198 0.33 2.02 24.58
CA PHE A 198 0.57 0.63 24.22
C PHE A 198 0.77 -0.22 25.48
N GLY A 199 -0.21 -1.04 25.80
CA GLY A 199 -0.20 -1.94 26.95
C GLY A 199 -0.55 -3.37 26.57
N GLU A 200 -0.73 -4.24 27.55
CA GLU A 200 -1.04 -5.66 27.35
C GLU A 200 -2.33 -5.89 26.55
N GLU A 201 -3.34 -5.02 26.67
CA GLU A 201 -4.57 -5.12 25.88
C GLU A 201 -4.33 -4.85 24.40
N ALA A 202 -3.58 -3.79 24.08
CA ALA A 202 -3.21 -3.47 22.70
C ALA A 202 -2.37 -4.59 22.08
N LYS A 203 -1.42 -5.14 22.85
CA LYS A 203 -0.60 -6.29 22.42
C LYS A 203 -1.47 -7.52 22.13
N LYS A 204 -2.42 -7.84 23.01
CA LYS A 204 -3.35 -8.96 22.79
C LYS A 204 -4.24 -8.76 21.57
N ALA A 205 -4.76 -7.56 21.36
CA ALA A 205 -5.58 -7.21 20.21
C ALA A 205 -4.79 -7.38 18.91
N LEU A 206 -3.57 -6.85 18.85
CA LEU A 206 -2.67 -6.99 17.71
C LEU A 206 -2.36 -8.46 17.39
N LEU A 207 -1.98 -9.24 18.40
CA LEU A 207 -1.69 -10.67 18.21
C LEU A 207 -2.93 -11.47 17.80
N SER A 208 -4.12 -11.11 18.29
CA SER A 208 -5.39 -11.71 17.88
C SER A 208 -5.67 -11.46 16.40
N GLU A 209 -5.48 -10.23 15.92
CA GLU A 209 -5.66 -9.88 14.50
C GLU A 209 -4.67 -10.62 13.60
N VAL A 210 -3.40 -10.69 14.00
CA VAL A 210 -2.39 -11.50 13.29
C VAL A 210 -2.81 -12.96 13.19
N ARG A 211 -3.26 -13.54 14.31
CA ARG A 211 -3.69 -14.94 14.36
C ARG A 211 -4.95 -15.21 13.53
N SER A 212 -5.87 -14.24 13.45
CA SER A 212 -7.08 -14.39 12.62
C SER A 212 -6.76 -14.56 11.14
N ARG A 213 -5.69 -13.94 10.67
CA ARG A 213 -5.26 -13.98 9.26
C ARG A 213 -4.29 -15.11 8.94
N LEU A 214 -3.29 -15.27 9.78
CA LEU A 214 -2.20 -16.23 9.52
C LEU A 214 -2.49 -17.63 10.05
N GLY A 215 -3.45 -17.78 10.96
CA GLY A 215 -3.70 -19.04 11.65
C GLY A 215 -2.84 -19.21 12.91
N ARG A 216 -2.94 -20.39 13.53
CA ARG A 216 -2.26 -20.68 14.81
C ARG A 216 -0.92 -21.38 14.67
N GLU A 217 -0.65 -21.95 13.51
CA GLU A 217 0.53 -22.79 13.26
C GLU A 217 1.81 -21.99 13.04
N ILE A 218 1.70 -20.75 12.55
CA ILE A 218 2.85 -19.87 12.35
C ILE A 218 3.32 -19.29 13.70
N ARG A 219 4.63 -19.36 13.96
CA ARG A 219 5.23 -18.70 15.13
C ARG A 219 5.17 -17.20 14.95
N VAL A 220 4.75 -16.47 15.99
CA VAL A 220 4.69 -15.01 16.00
C VAL A 220 5.46 -14.48 17.20
N GLU A 221 6.50 -13.71 16.93
CA GLU A 221 7.25 -12.94 17.92
C GLU A 221 6.94 -11.47 17.78
N LEU A 222 6.76 -10.75 18.90
CA LEU A 222 6.54 -9.30 18.92
C LEU A 222 7.66 -8.66 19.70
N LYS A 223 8.36 -7.71 19.05
CA LYS A 223 9.43 -6.91 19.65
C LYS A 223 9.06 -5.43 19.64
N LEU A 224 9.23 -4.79 20.79
CA LEU A 224 9.14 -3.33 20.89
C LEU A 224 10.47 -2.71 20.52
N VAL A 225 10.42 -1.71 19.65
CA VAL A 225 11.59 -0.97 19.15
C VAL A 225 11.34 0.53 19.24
N GLU A 226 12.40 1.32 19.31
CA GLU A 226 12.29 2.78 19.34
C GLU A 226 11.98 3.34 17.94
N GLU A 227 12.54 2.74 16.89
CA GLU A 227 12.33 3.13 15.49
C GLU A 227 12.42 1.93 14.56
N ILE A 228 11.83 2.05 13.37
CA ILE A 228 11.93 1.08 12.27
C ILE A 228 12.73 1.74 11.13
N PRO A 229 13.90 1.16 10.76
CA PRO A 229 14.74 1.70 9.69
C PRO A 229 14.01 1.77 8.36
N ARG A 230 14.18 2.87 7.65
CA ARG A 230 13.69 3.05 6.28
C ARG A 230 14.62 2.33 5.28
N GLU A 231 14.10 2.01 4.11
CA GLU A 231 14.91 1.57 2.97
C GLU A 231 15.91 2.67 2.57
N ALA A 232 16.95 2.31 1.82
CA ALA A 232 17.97 3.27 1.37
C ALA A 232 17.41 4.45 0.56
N ASN A 233 16.24 4.25 -0.07
CA ASN A 233 15.50 5.29 -0.81
C ASN A 233 14.49 6.07 0.05
N GLY A 234 14.50 5.88 1.38
CA GLY A 234 13.59 6.52 2.33
C GLY A 234 12.21 5.88 2.47
N LYS A 235 11.89 4.83 1.70
CA LYS A 235 10.57 4.17 1.77
C LYS A 235 10.42 3.36 3.05
N PHE A 236 9.19 3.35 3.57
CA PHE A 236 8.76 2.43 4.60
C PHE A 236 8.16 1.17 3.98
N ARG A 237 8.60 0.01 4.43
CA ARG A 237 7.98 -1.28 4.08
C ARG A 237 7.37 -1.91 5.31
N ALA A 238 6.04 -2.05 5.31
CA ALA A 238 5.32 -2.65 6.44
C ALA A 238 5.52 -4.17 6.54
N VAL A 239 5.88 -4.83 5.44
CA VAL A 239 6.12 -6.28 5.38
C VAL A 239 7.40 -6.53 4.59
N LYS A 240 8.28 -7.39 5.13
CA LYS A 240 9.49 -7.90 4.46
C LYS A 240 9.53 -9.41 4.60
N SER A 241 9.31 -10.14 3.51
CA SER A 241 9.41 -11.60 3.48
C SER A 241 10.56 -12.05 2.58
N ALA A 242 11.44 -12.88 3.11
CA ALA A 242 12.48 -13.54 2.34
C ALA A 242 11.95 -14.81 1.62
N VAL A 243 10.85 -15.37 2.10
CA VAL A 243 10.27 -16.61 1.56
C VAL A 243 9.73 -16.41 0.14
N GLY A 244 9.07 -15.28 -0.11
CA GLY A 244 8.55 -14.94 -1.43
C GLY A 244 9.63 -14.72 -2.51
N ARG A 245 10.87 -14.42 -2.10
CA ARG A 245 12.02 -14.26 -3.01
C ARG A 245 12.56 -15.59 -3.52
N ASN A 246 12.45 -16.65 -2.74
CA ASN A 246 13.04 -17.97 -3.02
C ASN A 246 12.07 -18.89 -3.77
N ALA A 247 10.83 -18.46 -4.03
CA ALA A 247 9.81 -19.22 -4.74
C ALA A 247 9.78 -18.99 -6.26
N ARG A 248 10.89 -18.50 -6.82
CA ARG A 248 11.06 -18.27 -8.27
C ARG A 248 11.86 -19.39 -8.91
#